data_212bd02cbd0184ead8bde7b7b74a28dd
#
_entry.id   212bd02cbd0184ead8bde7b7b74a28dd
#
_cell.length_a   1.000
_cell.length_b   1.000
_cell.length_c   1.000
_cell.angle_alpha   90.00
_cell.angle_beta   90.00
_cell.angle_gamma   90.00
#
_symmetry.space_group_name_H-M   'P 1'
#
loop_
_entity.id
_entity.type
_entity.pdbx_description
1 polymer ?
#
loop_
_entity_poly.entity_id
_entity_poly.type
_entity_poly.pdbx_seq_one_letter_code
_entity_poly.pdbx_strand_id
1 'polypeptide(L)'
;MKITDLYIRVSTDEQADKGYSQRNQEETLRRYCDINGLQIRKVIFEDHSAKTFQRPEWTKYLADLRRHKGRAGFVLFTKWDRFSRNAGDAYQMISILRQLGVEPQAVEQPLDLSIPENKMMLAFYLAAPEVENDRRALNVFHGMRRARKEGRWMASAPMGYINKTSESG
;
A
#
# COMPACT_ATOMS: atom_id res chain seq x y z
N MET A 1 15.53 11.33 21.81
CA MET A 1 15.27 10.12 21.02
C MET A 1 13.88 10.24 20.43
N LYS A 2 13.72 10.14 19.11
CA LYS A 2 12.39 10.29 18.49
C LYS A 2 11.66 8.94 18.54
N ILE A 3 10.44 8.95 19.06
CA ILE A 3 9.60 7.74 19.21
C ILE A 3 8.79 7.56 17.93
N THR A 4 8.74 6.34 17.42
CA THR A 4 8.08 6.01 16.16
C THR A 4 7.17 4.79 16.28
N ASP A 5 6.12 4.77 15.48
CA ASP A 5 5.25 3.61 15.28
C ASP A 5 5.46 3.06 13.87
N LEU A 6 5.42 1.74 13.73
CA LEU A 6 5.54 1.07 12.44
C LEU A 6 4.17 0.63 11.96
N TYR A 7 3.86 0.93 10.72
CA TYR A 7 2.62 0.50 10.07
C TYR A 7 2.92 -0.41 8.88
N ILE A 8 2.47 -1.65 8.96
CA ILE A 8 2.70 -2.72 8.01
C ILE A 8 1.35 -3.16 7.46
N ARG A 9 1.19 -3.09 6.13
CA ARG A 9 -0.06 -3.47 5.49
C ARG A 9 0.17 -4.43 4.34
N VAL A 10 -0.67 -5.47 4.29
CA VAL A 10 -0.80 -6.35 3.13
C VAL A 10 -2.22 -6.24 2.59
N SER A 11 -2.39 -6.41 1.28
CA SER A 11 -3.71 -6.47 0.67
C SER A 11 -4.25 -7.89 0.69
N THR A 12 -5.58 -8.03 0.57
CA THR A 12 -6.24 -9.32 0.44
C THR A 12 -5.78 -10.12 -0.79
N ASP A 13 -5.38 -9.43 -1.85
CA ASP A 13 -4.88 -10.05 -3.09
C ASP A 13 -3.45 -10.59 -2.96
N GLU A 14 -2.67 -10.09 -1.98
CA GLU A 14 -1.32 -10.57 -1.64
C GLU A 14 -1.36 -11.70 -0.59
N GLN A 15 -2.52 -12.34 -0.39
CA GLN A 15 -2.70 -13.32 0.70
C GLN A 15 -1.89 -14.60 0.53
N ALA A 16 -1.51 -14.98 -0.69
CA ALA A 16 -0.68 -16.16 -0.95
C ALA A 16 0.74 -16.03 -0.33
N ASP A 17 1.26 -14.79 -0.25
CA ASP A 17 2.61 -14.47 0.27
C ASP A 17 2.61 -13.59 1.54
N LYS A 18 1.49 -13.56 2.28
CA LYS A 18 1.29 -12.66 3.44
C LYS A 18 2.47 -12.65 4.42
N GLY A 19 2.94 -13.82 4.79
CA GLY A 19 4.00 -13.94 5.79
C GLY A 19 5.33 -13.35 5.32
N TYR A 20 5.69 -13.54 4.06
CA TYR A 20 6.94 -13.01 3.50
C TYR A 20 6.88 -11.49 3.33
N SER A 21 5.78 -11.00 2.75
CA SER A 21 5.60 -9.56 2.51
C SER A 21 5.56 -8.75 3.81
N GLN A 22 4.88 -9.23 4.87
CA GLN A 22 4.84 -8.57 6.17
C GLN A 22 6.22 -8.54 6.84
N ARG A 23 6.91 -9.68 6.86
CA ARG A 23 8.25 -9.79 7.45
C ARG A 23 9.24 -8.86 6.76
N ASN A 24 9.24 -8.83 5.44
CA ASN A 24 10.12 -7.96 4.67
C ASN A 24 9.86 -6.47 4.96
N GLN A 25 8.59 -6.06 5.05
CA GLN A 25 8.24 -4.69 5.43
C GLN A 25 8.73 -4.39 6.85
N GLU A 26 8.50 -5.30 7.80
CA GLU A 26 8.92 -5.12 9.19
C GLU A 26 10.45 -5.01 9.31
N GLU A 27 11.20 -5.90 8.66
CA GLU A 27 12.66 -5.87 8.66
C GLU A 27 13.21 -4.57 8.08
N THR A 28 12.64 -4.10 6.97
CA THR A 28 13.01 -2.83 6.34
C THR A 28 12.79 -1.65 7.28
N LEU A 29 11.63 -1.61 7.95
CA LEU A 29 11.29 -0.53 8.87
C LEU A 29 12.15 -0.56 10.14
N ARG A 30 12.42 -1.74 10.70
CA ARG A 30 13.29 -1.90 11.88
C ARG A 30 14.72 -1.48 11.57
N ARG A 31 15.27 -1.95 10.43
CA ARG A 31 16.60 -1.52 9.98
C ARG A 31 16.68 0.00 9.83
N TYR A 32 15.65 0.63 9.27
CA TYR A 32 15.61 2.08 9.16
C TYR A 32 15.63 2.75 10.53
N CYS A 33 14.87 2.24 11.50
CA CYS A 33 14.86 2.74 12.86
C CYS A 33 16.23 2.61 13.54
N ASP A 34 16.88 1.46 13.40
CA ASP A 34 18.21 1.20 13.98
C ASP A 34 19.26 2.16 13.43
N ILE A 35 19.30 2.34 12.10
CA ILE A 35 20.25 3.26 11.44
C ILE A 35 20.03 4.73 11.87
N ASN A 36 18.76 5.13 12.06
CA ASN A 36 18.41 6.52 12.39
C ASN A 36 18.25 6.78 13.91
N GLY A 37 18.52 5.80 14.75
CA GLY A 37 18.41 5.93 16.22
C GLY A 37 16.99 6.23 16.69
N LEU A 38 15.97 5.65 16.02
CA LEU A 38 14.56 5.83 16.35
C LEU A 38 14.11 4.73 17.31
N GLN A 39 13.33 5.10 18.33
CA GLN A 39 12.77 4.13 19.27
C GLN A 39 11.40 3.68 18.79
N ILE A 40 11.24 2.38 18.57
CA ILE A 40 9.96 1.79 18.16
C ILE A 40 9.07 1.67 19.40
N ARG A 41 7.89 2.31 19.36
CA ARG A 41 6.85 2.21 20.40
C ARG A 41 5.88 1.06 20.11
N LYS A 42 5.39 0.99 18.86
CA LYS A 42 4.34 0.05 18.45
C LYS A 42 4.55 -0.41 17.01
N VAL A 43 4.20 -1.68 16.75
CA VAL A 43 4.10 -2.23 15.40
C VAL A 43 2.63 -2.56 15.14
N ILE A 44 2.10 -2.08 14.04
CA ILE A 44 0.69 -2.22 13.65
C ILE A 44 0.65 -3.03 12.36
N PHE A 45 -0.05 -4.15 12.39
CA PHE A 45 -0.28 -5.01 11.23
C PHE A 45 -1.72 -4.84 10.76
N GLU A 46 -1.91 -4.48 9.49
CA GLU A 46 -3.21 -4.30 8.88
C GLU A 46 -3.34 -5.20 7.65
N ASP A 47 -4.43 -5.95 7.54
CA ASP A 47 -4.72 -6.84 6.42
C ASP A 47 -5.88 -6.34 5.53
N HIS A 48 -6.20 -5.07 5.63
CA HIS A 48 -7.27 -4.43 4.87
C HIS A 48 -6.76 -3.63 3.68
N SER A 49 -7.64 -3.41 2.71
CA SER A 49 -7.34 -2.65 1.48
C SER A 49 -6.86 -1.22 1.77
N ALA A 50 -5.95 -0.73 0.92
CA ALA A 50 -5.52 0.66 0.95
C ALA A 50 -6.50 1.65 0.27
N LYS A 51 -7.64 1.17 -0.25
CA LYS A 51 -8.63 2.01 -0.94
C LYS A 51 -9.33 3.00 -0.01
N THR A 52 -9.53 2.62 1.26
CA THR A 52 -10.16 3.48 2.28
C THR A 52 -9.42 3.36 3.61
N PHE A 53 -9.64 4.30 4.54
CA PHE A 53 -9.15 4.22 5.92
C PHE A 53 -10.15 3.56 6.89
N GLN A 54 -11.17 2.89 6.39
CA GLN A 54 -12.04 2.03 7.21
C GLN A 54 -11.31 0.72 7.54
N ARG A 55 -10.26 0.82 8.35
CA ARG A 55 -9.37 -0.27 8.73
C ARG A 55 -9.40 -0.45 10.23
N PRO A 56 -9.67 -1.65 10.75
CA PRO A 56 -9.82 -1.87 12.19
C PRO A 56 -8.58 -1.47 13.00
N GLU A 57 -7.40 -1.90 12.58
CA GLU A 57 -6.18 -1.63 13.32
C GLU A 57 -5.77 -0.15 13.23
N TRP A 58 -5.97 0.48 12.07
CA TRP A 58 -5.77 1.92 11.90
C TRP A 58 -6.71 2.74 12.79
N THR A 59 -7.98 2.33 12.89
CA THR A 59 -8.97 3.00 13.77
C THR A 59 -8.56 2.92 15.23
N LYS A 60 -8.09 1.74 15.69
CA LYS A 60 -7.55 1.56 17.05
C LYS A 60 -6.31 2.42 17.27
N TYR A 61 -5.44 2.50 16.28
CA TYR A 61 -4.23 3.33 16.33
C TYR A 61 -4.56 4.82 16.48
N LEU A 62 -5.50 5.35 15.69
CA LEU A 62 -5.94 6.74 15.83
C LEU A 62 -6.56 7.02 17.20
N ALA A 63 -7.33 6.08 17.74
CA ALA A 63 -7.89 6.20 19.09
C ALA A 63 -6.78 6.24 20.15
N ASP A 64 -5.75 5.41 20.01
CA ASP A 64 -4.56 5.41 20.88
C ASP A 64 -3.81 6.76 20.82
N LEU A 65 -3.57 7.30 19.62
CA LEU A 65 -2.91 8.59 19.44
C LEU A 65 -3.71 9.75 20.05
N ARG A 66 -5.04 9.72 19.97
CA ARG A 66 -5.90 10.74 20.59
C ARG A 66 -5.84 10.71 22.11
N ARG A 67 -5.76 9.52 22.70
CA ARG A 67 -5.64 9.34 24.17
C ARG A 67 -4.24 9.72 24.67
N HIS A 68 -3.22 9.53 23.86
CA HIS A 68 -1.82 9.67 24.25
C HIS A 68 -1.07 10.63 23.30
N LYS A 69 -1.57 11.86 23.15
CA LYS A 69 -0.96 12.87 22.29
C LYS A 69 0.53 13.07 22.63
N GLY A 70 1.36 13.20 21.59
CA GLY A 70 2.79 13.48 21.73
C GLY A 70 3.67 12.29 22.13
N ARG A 71 3.12 11.07 22.28
CA ARG A 71 3.92 9.87 22.56
C ARG A 71 4.63 9.29 21.35
N ALA A 72 4.15 9.54 20.14
CA ALA A 72 4.81 9.18 18.91
C ALA A 72 5.09 10.43 18.08
N GLY A 73 6.28 10.54 17.50
CA GLY A 73 6.64 11.63 16.59
C GLY A 73 6.45 11.24 15.13
N PHE A 74 6.59 9.94 14.82
CA PHE A 74 6.46 9.43 13.46
C PHE A 74 5.57 8.19 13.40
N VAL A 75 4.91 8.01 12.25
CA VAL A 75 4.42 6.70 11.79
C VAL A 75 5.14 6.36 10.49
N LEU A 76 5.87 5.23 10.50
CA LEU A 76 6.68 4.77 9.38
C LEU A 76 5.99 3.63 8.64
N PHE A 77 6.09 3.66 7.33
CA PHE A 77 5.67 2.58 6.42
C PHE A 77 6.65 2.50 5.24
N THR A 78 6.63 1.43 4.46
CA THR A 78 7.62 1.25 3.39
C THR A 78 7.38 2.21 2.23
N LYS A 79 6.17 2.25 1.67
CA LYS A 79 5.80 3.08 0.51
C LYS A 79 4.45 3.76 0.74
N TRP A 80 4.20 4.85 0.03
CA TRP A 80 2.95 5.60 0.14
C TRP A 80 1.70 4.79 -0.24
N ASP A 81 1.81 3.82 -1.16
CA ASP A 81 0.71 2.92 -1.51
C ASP A 81 0.32 1.97 -0.37
N ARG A 82 1.23 1.72 0.60
CA ARG A 82 0.91 1.00 1.85
C ARG A 82 0.07 1.86 2.78
N PHE A 83 0.33 3.16 2.79
CA PHE A 83 -0.46 4.12 3.57
C PHE A 83 -1.85 4.33 2.97
N SER A 84 -1.94 4.76 1.70
CA SER A 84 -3.20 4.94 0.98
C SER A 84 -3.02 4.76 -0.52
N ARG A 85 -4.10 4.35 -1.20
CA ARG A 85 -4.22 4.35 -2.66
C ARG A 85 -5.23 5.40 -3.15
N ASN A 86 -5.77 6.21 -2.24
CA ASN A 86 -6.64 7.32 -2.54
C ASN A 86 -5.99 8.62 -2.08
N ALA A 87 -5.77 9.55 -2.98
CA ALA A 87 -5.07 10.80 -2.71
C ALA A 87 -5.86 11.69 -1.72
N GLY A 88 -7.19 11.78 -1.88
CA GLY A 88 -8.05 12.57 -1.00
C GLY A 88 -7.99 12.08 0.44
N ASP A 89 -8.17 10.76 0.63
CA ASP A 89 -8.09 10.12 1.94
C ASP A 89 -6.69 10.28 2.56
N ALA A 90 -5.63 10.17 1.73
CA ALA A 90 -4.26 10.35 2.20
C ALA A 90 -4.02 11.76 2.75
N TYR A 91 -4.40 12.80 2.01
CA TYR A 91 -4.23 14.19 2.46
C TYR A 91 -5.02 14.49 3.74
N GLN A 92 -6.25 14.00 3.83
CA GLN A 92 -7.06 14.14 5.04
C GLN A 92 -6.40 13.45 6.23
N MET A 93 -5.91 12.22 6.03
CA MET A 93 -5.28 11.45 7.11
C MET A 93 -3.93 12.06 7.54
N ILE A 94 -3.12 12.56 6.61
CA ILE A 94 -1.89 13.32 6.91
C ILE A 94 -2.21 14.53 7.78
N SER A 95 -3.28 15.28 7.45
CA SER A 95 -3.71 16.43 8.25
C SER A 95 -4.10 16.01 9.67
N ILE A 96 -4.88 14.93 9.84
CA ILE A 96 -5.28 14.40 11.14
C ILE A 96 -4.05 13.98 11.96
N LEU A 97 -3.11 13.24 11.37
CA LEU A 97 -1.89 12.80 12.05
C LEU A 97 -1.05 13.98 12.54
N ARG A 98 -0.88 15.00 11.71
CA ARG A 98 -0.16 16.23 12.08
C ARG A 98 -0.81 16.98 13.24
N GLN A 99 -2.15 17.06 13.27
CA GLN A 99 -2.88 17.63 14.41
C GLN A 99 -2.67 16.84 15.71
N LEU A 100 -2.36 15.54 15.59
CA LEU A 100 -2.01 14.68 16.71
C LEU A 100 -0.52 14.71 17.06
N GLY A 101 0.29 15.48 16.31
CA GLY A 101 1.73 15.59 16.51
C GLY A 101 2.53 14.44 15.92
N VAL A 102 1.95 13.67 14.99
CA VAL A 102 2.58 12.51 14.34
C VAL A 102 2.81 12.81 12.86
N GLU A 103 4.03 12.59 12.39
CA GLU A 103 4.38 12.78 10.97
C GLU A 103 4.42 11.42 10.25
N PRO A 104 3.61 11.21 9.21
CA PRO A 104 3.69 10.02 8.38
C PRO A 104 4.88 10.09 7.42
N GLN A 105 5.66 9.00 7.32
CA GLN A 105 6.83 8.93 6.48
C GLN A 105 6.99 7.56 5.82
N ALA A 106 7.20 7.57 4.49
CA ALA A 106 7.57 6.38 3.73
C ALA A 106 9.10 6.25 3.68
N VAL A 107 9.64 5.12 4.13
CA VAL A 107 11.10 4.96 4.22
C VAL A 107 11.77 4.74 2.87
N GLU A 108 11.08 4.11 1.91
CA GLU A 108 11.58 3.89 0.55
C GLU A 108 11.24 5.05 -0.41
N GLN A 109 10.35 5.96 0.00
CA GLN A 109 9.91 7.11 -0.79
C GLN A 109 9.85 8.35 0.12
N PRO A 110 11.00 8.77 0.68
CA PRO A 110 11.04 9.86 1.65
C PRO A 110 10.58 11.18 1.01
N LEU A 111 9.66 11.86 1.68
CA LEU A 111 9.16 13.17 1.27
C LEU A 111 9.10 14.10 2.49
N ASP A 112 9.66 15.27 2.36
CA ASP A 112 9.40 16.38 3.28
C ASP A 112 8.13 17.10 2.83
N LEU A 113 7.04 16.84 3.51
CA LEU A 113 5.73 17.43 3.18
C LEU A 113 5.60 18.90 3.60
N SER A 114 6.62 19.49 4.21
CA SER A 114 6.68 20.94 4.44
C SER A 114 7.04 21.71 3.16
N ILE A 115 7.66 21.03 2.19
CA ILE A 115 8.03 21.57 0.88
C ILE A 115 6.82 21.43 -0.07
N PRO A 116 6.28 22.54 -0.62
CA PRO A 116 5.09 22.50 -1.47
C PRO A 116 5.22 21.59 -2.69
N GLU A 117 6.40 21.54 -3.32
CA GLU A 117 6.69 20.72 -4.50
C GLU A 117 6.56 19.23 -4.22
N ASN A 118 6.86 18.79 -3.01
CA ASN A 118 6.74 17.40 -2.60
C ASN A 118 5.27 16.92 -2.54
N LYS A 119 4.30 17.84 -2.50
CA LYS A 119 2.88 17.47 -2.63
C LYS A 119 2.58 16.89 -4.02
N MET A 120 3.25 17.37 -5.07
CA MET A 120 3.12 16.79 -6.41
C MET A 120 3.71 15.39 -6.47
N MET A 121 4.86 15.18 -5.85
CA MET A 121 5.47 13.85 -5.74
C MET A 121 4.60 12.88 -4.94
N LEU A 122 4.00 13.35 -3.84
CA LEU A 122 3.05 12.54 -3.07
C LEU A 122 1.84 12.14 -3.93
N ALA A 123 1.24 13.09 -4.67
CA ALA A 123 0.13 12.80 -5.57
C ALA A 123 0.52 11.75 -6.63
N PHE A 124 1.73 11.82 -7.18
CA PHE A 124 2.25 10.84 -8.10
C PHE A 124 2.37 9.44 -7.45
N TYR A 125 2.98 9.33 -6.27
CA TYR A 125 3.10 8.04 -5.57
C TYR A 125 1.75 7.42 -5.20
N LEU A 126 0.75 8.23 -4.89
CA LEU A 126 -0.58 7.75 -4.56
C LEU A 126 -1.39 7.33 -5.81
N ALA A 127 -1.19 7.99 -6.95
CA ALA A 127 -1.88 7.69 -8.20
C ALA A 127 -1.23 6.53 -8.99
N ALA A 128 0.09 6.33 -8.86
CA ALA A 128 0.84 5.35 -9.65
C ALA A 128 0.25 3.92 -9.60
N PRO A 129 -0.17 3.36 -8.45
CA PRO A 129 -0.78 2.02 -8.40
C PRO A 129 -2.11 1.93 -9.15
N GLU A 130 -2.91 2.99 -9.15
CA GLU A 130 -4.19 3.04 -9.88
C GLU A 130 -3.93 3.03 -11.39
N VAL A 131 -3.04 3.89 -11.86
CA VAL A 131 -2.61 3.94 -13.28
C VAL A 131 -2.04 2.60 -13.74
N GLU A 132 -1.25 1.93 -12.90
CA GLU A 132 -0.72 0.61 -13.22
C GLU A 132 -1.83 -0.45 -13.34
N ASN A 133 -2.81 -0.44 -12.46
CA ASN A 133 -3.95 -1.35 -12.53
C ASN A 133 -4.80 -1.11 -13.77
N ASP A 134 -5.08 0.15 -14.12
CA ASP A 134 -5.82 0.51 -15.33
C ASP A 134 -5.07 0.05 -16.57
N ARG A 135 -3.77 0.23 -16.61
CA ARG A 135 -2.92 -0.25 -17.72
C ARG A 135 -2.96 -1.77 -17.84
N ARG A 136 -2.91 -2.49 -16.72
CA ARG A 136 -3.05 -3.97 -16.72
C ARG A 136 -4.43 -4.38 -17.26
N ALA A 137 -5.51 -3.73 -16.82
CA ALA A 137 -6.86 -4.00 -17.29
C ALA A 137 -7.00 -3.78 -18.79
N LEU A 138 -6.45 -2.68 -19.34
CA LEU A 138 -6.41 -2.41 -20.76
C LEU A 138 -5.61 -3.47 -21.53
N ASN A 139 -4.44 -3.87 -21.02
CA ASN A 139 -3.63 -4.90 -21.65
C ASN A 139 -4.37 -6.26 -21.70
N VAL A 140 -5.03 -6.65 -20.61
CA VAL A 140 -5.88 -7.84 -20.56
C VAL A 140 -7.02 -7.73 -21.59
N PHE A 141 -7.73 -6.60 -21.63
CA PHE A 141 -8.80 -6.38 -22.58
C PHE A 141 -8.31 -6.51 -24.04
N HIS A 142 -7.20 -5.87 -24.38
CA HIS A 142 -6.63 -5.97 -25.72
C HIS A 142 -6.14 -7.39 -26.05
N GLY A 143 -5.51 -8.07 -25.08
CA GLY A 143 -5.10 -9.47 -25.22
C GLY A 143 -6.29 -10.40 -25.48
N MET A 144 -7.36 -10.25 -24.70
CA MET A 144 -8.61 -11.03 -24.90
C MET A 144 -9.26 -10.73 -26.25
N ARG A 145 -9.31 -9.46 -26.67
CA ARG A 145 -9.85 -9.07 -27.97
C ARG A 145 -9.05 -9.68 -29.12
N ARG A 146 -7.71 -9.69 -29.01
CA ARG A 146 -6.84 -10.30 -30.01
C ARG A 146 -7.04 -11.81 -30.09
N ALA A 147 -7.06 -12.50 -28.94
CA ALA A 147 -7.27 -13.94 -28.87
C ALA A 147 -8.61 -14.37 -29.47
N ARG A 148 -9.70 -13.58 -29.23
CA ARG A 148 -11.01 -13.81 -29.86
C ARG A 148 -10.95 -13.67 -31.39
N LYS A 149 -10.23 -12.66 -31.91
CA LYS A 149 -10.04 -12.49 -33.35
C LYS A 149 -9.25 -13.64 -33.98
N GLU A 150 -8.34 -14.23 -33.24
CA GLU A 150 -7.55 -15.42 -33.65
C GLU A 150 -8.33 -16.74 -33.45
N GLY A 151 -9.61 -16.69 -33.03
CA GLY A 151 -10.45 -17.87 -32.80
C GLY A 151 -10.12 -18.66 -31.55
N ARG A 152 -9.32 -18.10 -30.62
CA ARG A 152 -8.98 -18.76 -29.37
C ARG A 152 -10.13 -18.69 -28.37
N TRP A 153 -10.45 -19.82 -27.76
CA TRP A 153 -11.41 -19.87 -26.66
C TRP A 153 -10.77 -19.36 -25.36
N MET A 154 -11.40 -18.33 -24.75
CA MET A 154 -10.81 -17.60 -23.61
C MET A 154 -11.40 -18.00 -22.26
N ALA A 155 -12.30 -18.99 -22.21
CA ALA A 155 -12.94 -19.45 -20.99
C ALA A 155 -12.66 -20.93 -20.74
N SER A 156 -13.21 -21.47 -19.65
CA SER A 156 -13.25 -22.92 -19.43
C SER A 156 -13.92 -23.60 -20.61
N ALA A 157 -13.41 -24.76 -20.98
CA ALA A 157 -14.02 -25.53 -22.07
C ALA A 157 -15.50 -25.77 -21.77
N PRO A 158 -16.40 -25.65 -22.77
CA PRO A 158 -17.80 -26.03 -22.61
C PRO A 158 -17.91 -27.52 -22.21
N MET A 159 -19.05 -27.89 -21.64
CA MET A 159 -19.30 -29.28 -21.24
C MET A 159 -19.11 -30.23 -22.44
N GLY A 160 -18.28 -31.24 -22.28
CA GLY A 160 -17.93 -32.19 -23.34
C GLY A 160 -16.70 -31.85 -24.16
N TYR A 161 -16.04 -30.71 -23.87
CA TYR A 161 -14.80 -30.28 -24.54
C TYR A 161 -13.64 -30.10 -23.56
N ILE A 162 -12.45 -30.24 -24.08
CA ILE A 162 -11.19 -30.02 -23.30
C ILE A 162 -10.36 -28.96 -24.03
N ASN A 163 -9.88 -27.97 -23.29
CA ASN A 163 -8.93 -27.01 -23.83
C ASN A 163 -7.60 -27.71 -24.15
N LYS A 164 -7.16 -27.71 -25.41
CA LYS A 164 -5.83 -28.14 -25.80
C LYS A 164 -4.98 -26.92 -26.16
N THR A 165 -3.76 -26.88 -25.65
CA THR A 165 -2.73 -25.94 -26.13
C THR A 165 -2.09 -26.58 -27.34
N SER A 166 -2.15 -25.91 -28.52
CA SER A 166 -1.38 -26.38 -29.69
C SER A 166 0.11 -26.03 -29.47
N GLU A 167 1.01 -26.93 -29.84
CA GLU A 167 2.46 -26.77 -29.73
C GLU A 167 3.04 -25.67 -30.67
N SER A 168 2.19 -25.04 -31.47
CA SER A 168 2.56 -23.98 -32.42
C SER A 168 1.96 -22.64 -32.02
N GLY A 169 2.47 -22.03 -30.91
CA GLY A 169 2.01 -20.69 -30.57
C GLY A 169 2.68 -20.09 -29.36
#